data_b7b41f839b1ad30a667ec70be66c2b58
#
_entry.id   b7b41f839b1ad30a667ec70be66c2b58
#
_cell.length_a   1.000
_cell.length_b   1.000
_cell.length_c   1.000
_cell.angle_alpha   90.00
_cell.angle_beta   90.00
_cell.angle_gamma   90.00
#
_symmetry.space_group_name_H-M   'P 1'
#
loop_
_entity.id
_entity.type
_entity.pdbx_description
1 polymer ?
#
loop_
_entity_poly.entity_id
_entity_poly.type
_entity_poly.pdbx_seq_one_letter_code
_entity_poly.pdbx_strand_id
1 'polypeptide(L)'
;MSKKLKAYLTIIYLACFSIFVILSINYSYKIDFFDITFLLIVTFVMNNYSIFFNYITEIKTSMTLPVLLSAFYFVNPLWAGIIAAVGTITFKEEIKYFVWYKFWFNRAVFFLASSAGALIFNLTTPVLDSNSFPIMSTLFASIIYFIVNNFLVYVVINLADNDVNQMSLLSYFRELSKNLITSYFLGLVLLASYMYFSKVLFVLVIILLFIIKDFFYSRLQQMNSYTQIIESFLKVIDSKDHYTEGHCERVANYTYHLCNEMNLSRAKSEKIISIAKIHDIGKIYVDDDILRSSDKLSEQEYKEIKRHTEYGYQLLKDIDLINDELDIILYHHERWDGRGYPEGLKGEKIPVGARILTACDSLDVMITGRTYKPPMTKEEIIAEFKKCSGGQFDPEIARKMIQLIKDGYFDDKFKSEEKIRELELSLEY
;
A
#
# COMPACT_ATOMS: atom_id res chain seq x y z
N MET A 1 22.35 13.49 -18.77
CA MET A 1 22.57 12.03 -18.86
C MET A 1 24.05 11.75 -18.66
N SER A 2 24.39 10.90 -17.66
CA SER A 2 25.80 10.57 -17.33
C SER A 2 26.49 9.81 -18.47
N LYS A 3 27.87 9.88 -18.54
CA LYS A 3 28.64 9.12 -19.53
C LYS A 3 28.41 7.60 -19.39
N LYS A 4 28.28 7.11 -18.15
CA LYS A 4 28.02 5.69 -17.86
C LYS A 4 26.67 5.25 -18.41
N LEU A 5 25.61 6.05 -18.22
CA LEU A 5 24.28 5.75 -18.74
C LEU A 5 24.26 5.76 -20.27
N LYS A 6 24.96 6.72 -20.93
CA LYS A 6 25.07 6.73 -22.40
C LYS A 6 25.74 5.46 -22.93
N ALA A 7 26.86 5.05 -22.32
CA ALA A 7 27.57 3.83 -22.72
C ALA A 7 26.71 2.59 -22.56
N TYR A 8 26.00 2.47 -21.44
CA TYR A 8 25.09 1.34 -21.19
C TYR A 8 23.97 1.28 -22.24
N LEU A 9 23.28 2.40 -22.52
CA LEU A 9 22.23 2.45 -23.54
C LEU A 9 22.76 2.05 -24.93
N THR A 10 23.96 2.51 -25.28
CA THR A 10 24.59 2.12 -26.55
C THR A 10 24.82 0.61 -26.63
N ILE A 11 25.31 -0.01 -25.54
CA ILE A 11 25.51 -1.47 -25.49
C ILE A 11 24.17 -2.20 -25.67
N ILE A 12 23.10 -1.76 -24.99
CA ILE A 12 21.78 -2.39 -25.10
C ILE A 12 21.23 -2.27 -26.52
N TYR A 13 21.37 -1.10 -27.18
CA TYR A 13 20.88 -0.94 -28.56
C TYR A 13 21.68 -1.78 -29.55
N LEU A 14 23.00 -1.89 -29.40
CA LEU A 14 23.83 -2.77 -30.21
C LEU A 14 23.46 -4.24 -30.01
N ALA A 15 23.28 -4.67 -28.75
CA ALA A 15 22.84 -6.03 -28.44
C ALA A 15 21.45 -6.33 -29.05
N CYS A 16 20.51 -5.41 -28.93
CA CYS A 16 19.18 -5.53 -29.51
C CYS A 16 19.26 -5.66 -31.03
N PHE A 17 20.03 -4.81 -31.71
CA PHE A 17 20.24 -4.87 -33.16
C PHE A 17 20.90 -6.19 -33.60
N SER A 18 21.96 -6.62 -32.90
CA SER A 18 22.67 -7.87 -33.20
C SER A 18 21.73 -9.09 -33.08
N ILE A 19 20.95 -9.15 -31.97
CA ILE A 19 20.00 -10.25 -31.76
C ILE A 19 18.88 -10.19 -32.82
N PHE A 20 18.39 -9.01 -33.16
CA PHE A 20 17.40 -8.87 -34.23
C PHE A 20 17.91 -9.43 -35.56
N VAL A 21 19.14 -9.11 -35.98
CA VAL A 21 19.76 -9.62 -37.20
C VAL A 21 19.92 -11.15 -37.14
N ILE A 22 20.46 -11.68 -36.03
CA ILE A 22 20.64 -13.11 -35.86
C ILE A 22 19.30 -13.87 -35.95
N LEU A 23 18.28 -13.38 -35.27
CA LEU A 23 16.94 -13.99 -35.30
C LEU A 23 16.28 -13.88 -36.68
N SER A 24 16.48 -12.76 -37.40
CA SER A 24 15.95 -12.58 -38.76
C SER A 24 16.55 -13.55 -39.76
N ILE A 25 17.83 -13.90 -39.61
CA ILE A 25 18.47 -14.91 -40.45
C ILE A 25 17.97 -16.33 -40.14
N ASN A 26 17.83 -16.67 -38.85
CA ASN A 26 17.49 -18.03 -38.43
C ASN A 26 15.99 -18.37 -38.47
N TYR A 27 15.11 -17.37 -38.37
CA TYR A 27 13.66 -17.56 -38.22
C TYR A 27 12.81 -16.88 -39.30
N SER A 28 13.33 -16.74 -40.54
CA SER A 28 12.64 -16.03 -41.63
C SER A 28 11.48 -16.82 -42.29
N TYR A 29 11.22 -18.08 -41.90
CA TYR A 29 10.25 -18.93 -42.59
C TYR A 29 9.04 -19.33 -41.74
N LYS A 30 7.86 -19.21 -42.33
CA LYS A 30 6.48 -19.48 -41.84
C LYS A 30 5.97 -18.47 -40.80
N ILE A 31 5.33 -17.46 -41.33
CA ILE A 31 4.68 -16.39 -40.54
C ILE A 31 3.17 -16.60 -40.66
N ASP A 32 2.50 -16.86 -39.57
CA ASP A 32 1.04 -16.66 -39.48
C ASP A 32 0.78 -15.18 -39.10
N PHE A 33 0.52 -14.37 -40.15
CA PHE A 33 0.23 -12.94 -39.97
C PHE A 33 -0.98 -12.69 -39.07
N PHE A 34 -1.93 -13.63 -39.05
CA PHE A 34 -3.12 -13.48 -38.23
C PHE A 34 -2.76 -13.59 -36.74
N ASP A 35 -1.97 -14.59 -36.33
CA ASP A 35 -1.56 -14.77 -34.94
C ASP A 35 -0.66 -13.62 -34.45
N ILE A 36 0.24 -13.15 -35.31
CA ILE A 36 1.10 -11.99 -35.00
C ILE A 36 0.24 -10.75 -34.75
N THR A 37 -0.66 -10.42 -35.67
CA THR A 37 -1.51 -9.24 -35.57
C THR A 37 -2.44 -9.33 -34.37
N PHE A 38 -3.04 -10.49 -34.14
CA PHE A 38 -3.92 -10.76 -33.02
C PHE A 38 -3.20 -10.57 -31.68
N LEU A 39 -2.06 -11.24 -31.49
CA LEU A 39 -1.28 -11.14 -30.25
C LEU A 39 -0.70 -9.74 -30.03
N LEU A 40 -0.34 -9.02 -31.09
CA LEU A 40 0.11 -7.64 -30.99
C LEU A 40 -1.01 -6.72 -30.50
N ILE A 41 -2.21 -6.82 -31.07
CA ILE A 41 -3.38 -6.04 -30.62
C ILE A 41 -3.71 -6.37 -29.17
N VAL A 42 -3.75 -7.65 -28.80
CA VAL A 42 -4.04 -8.08 -27.46
C VAL A 42 -2.98 -7.57 -26.46
N THR A 43 -1.70 -7.71 -26.80
CA THR A 43 -0.60 -7.20 -25.97
C THR A 43 -0.72 -5.69 -25.76
N PHE A 44 -1.04 -4.95 -26.82
CA PHE A 44 -1.24 -3.51 -26.78
C PHE A 44 -2.41 -3.11 -25.88
N VAL A 45 -3.56 -3.77 -26.05
CA VAL A 45 -4.74 -3.53 -25.19
C VAL A 45 -4.42 -3.84 -23.74
N MET A 46 -3.83 -5.01 -23.44
CA MET A 46 -3.52 -5.44 -22.09
C MET A 46 -2.45 -4.59 -21.41
N ASN A 47 -1.50 -4.05 -22.15
CA ASN A 47 -0.49 -3.15 -21.61
C ASN A 47 -1.06 -1.78 -21.25
N ASN A 48 -1.95 -1.22 -22.06
CA ASN A 48 -2.58 0.08 -21.81
C ASN A 48 -3.67 0.02 -20.72
N TYR A 49 -4.12 -1.18 -20.37
CA TYR A 49 -5.07 -1.46 -19.30
C TYR A 49 -4.38 -2.27 -18.19
N SER A 50 -3.31 -1.72 -17.60
CA SER A 50 -2.58 -2.37 -16.50
C SER A 50 -3.50 -2.67 -15.31
N ILE A 51 -3.36 -3.86 -14.73
CA ILE A 51 -4.10 -4.29 -13.55
C ILE A 51 -3.23 -4.05 -12.32
N PHE A 52 -3.79 -3.34 -11.32
CA PHE A 52 -3.15 -3.21 -10.02
C PHE A 52 -3.52 -4.43 -9.16
N PHE A 53 -2.61 -5.37 -9.01
CA PHE A 53 -2.77 -6.50 -8.08
C PHE A 53 -2.20 -6.25 -6.69
N ASN A 54 -1.43 -5.19 -6.50
CA ASN A 54 -0.80 -4.91 -5.23
C ASN A 54 -1.01 -3.44 -4.83
N TYR A 55 -1.99 -3.22 -3.97
CA TYR A 55 -2.38 -1.91 -3.48
C TYR A 55 -1.43 -1.33 -2.43
N ILE A 56 -0.65 -2.19 -1.77
CA ILE A 56 0.23 -1.78 -0.66
C ILE A 56 1.56 -1.21 -1.17
N THR A 57 1.97 -1.58 -2.40
CA THR A 57 3.31 -1.24 -2.92
C THR A 57 3.30 -0.30 -4.12
N GLU A 58 2.12 0.17 -4.58
CA GLU A 58 1.94 0.98 -5.81
C GLU A 58 2.59 0.39 -7.08
N ILE A 59 3.05 -0.85 -7.03
CA ILE A 59 3.69 -1.51 -8.17
C ILE A 59 2.63 -1.93 -9.18
N LYS A 60 2.61 -1.25 -10.31
CA LYS A 60 1.77 -1.59 -11.46
C LYS A 60 2.20 -2.92 -12.06
N THR A 61 1.37 -3.95 -11.93
CA THR A 61 1.61 -5.22 -12.60
C THR A 61 1.11 -5.15 -14.02
N SER A 62 2.01 -5.26 -14.99
CA SER A 62 1.65 -5.34 -16.39
C SER A 62 1.07 -6.71 -16.71
N MET A 63 -0.09 -6.76 -17.39
CA MET A 63 -0.68 -7.99 -17.95
C MET A 63 0.03 -8.48 -19.23
N THR A 64 1.15 -7.91 -19.55
CA THR A 64 1.91 -8.23 -20.77
C THR A 64 2.49 -9.64 -20.73
N LEU A 65 3.11 -10.06 -19.63
CA LEU A 65 3.72 -11.38 -19.52
C LEU A 65 2.71 -12.52 -19.74
N PRO A 66 1.50 -12.53 -19.14
CA PRO A 66 0.49 -13.54 -19.42
C PRO A 66 0.19 -13.73 -20.93
N VAL A 67 0.09 -12.63 -21.66
CA VAL A 67 -0.16 -12.69 -23.12
C VAL A 67 1.09 -13.14 -23.89
N LEU A 68 2.28 -12.69 -23.49
CA LEU A 68 3.54 -13.08 -24.12
C LEU A 68 3.84 -14.58 -23.99
N LEU A 69 3.35 -15.25 -22.94
CA LEU A 69 3.47 -16.73 -22.84
C LEU A 69 2.75 -17.43 -23.99
N SER A 70 1.59 -16.90 -24.42
CA SER A 70 0.94 -17.39 -25.63
C SER A 70 1.76 -17.06 -26.89
N ALA A 71 2.36 -15.87 -26.95
CA ALA A 71 3.25 -15.53 -28.07
C ALA A 71 4.47 -16.44 -28.15
N PHE A 72 5.08 -16.87 -27.02
CA PHE A 72 6.23 -17.80 -27.04
C PHE A 72 5.89 -19.16 -27.65
N TYR A 73 4.64 -19.58 -27.57
CA TYR A 73 4.16 -20.85 -28.17
C TYR A 73 3.82 -20.68 -29.66
N PHE A 74 3.09 -19.63 -30.04
CA PHE A 74 2.49 -19.52 -31.37
C PHE A 74 3.38 -18.83 -32.40
N VAL A 75 4.36 -18.01 -31.96
CA VAL A 75 5.24 -17.30 -32.88
C VAL A 75 6.71 -17.59 -32.55
N ASN A 76 7.58 -17.39 -33.53
CA ASN A 76 9.00 -17.57 -33.33
C ASN A 76 9.62 -16.46 -32.43
N PRO A 77 10.85 -16.64 -31.90
CA PRO A 77 11.48 -15.69 -31.01
C PRO A 77 11.64 -14.26 -31.54
N LEU A 78 11.80 -14.09 -32.87
CA LEU A 78 11.86 -12.78 -33.50
C LEU A 78 10.53 -12.04 -33.33
N TRP A 79 9.42 -12.69 -33.68
CA TRP A 79 8.11 -12.08 -33.63
C TRP A 79 7.61 -11.89 -32.19
N ALA A 80 7.95 -12.82 -31.28
CA ALA A 80 7.67 -12.63 -29.87
C ALA A 80 8.34 -11.35 -29.32
N GLY A 81 9.60 -11.09 -29.72
CA GLY A 81 10.30 -9.85 -29.41
C GLY A 81 9.63 -8.60 -30.00
N ILE A 82 9.23 -8.66 -31.28
CA ILE A 82 8.56 -7.55 -31.96
C ILE A 82 7.19 -7.27 -31.31
N ILE A 83 6.38 -8.30 -31.05
CA ILE A 83 5.09 -8.17 -30.37
C ILE A 83 5.27 -7.48 -29.03
N ALA A 84 6.25 -7.91 -28.22
CA ALA A 84 6.54 -7.29 -26.96
C ALA A 84 7.00 -5.83 -27.11
N ALA A 85 7.94 -5.55 -28.01
CA ALA A 85 8.45 -4.20 -28.21
C ALA A 85 7.38 -3.21 -28.69
N VAL A 86 6.51 -3.60 -29.60
CA VAL A 86 5.48 -2.73 -30.20
C VAL A 86 4.20 -2.73 -29.35
N GLY A 87 3.76 -3.91 -28.90
CA GLY A 87 2.54 -4.06 -28.11
C GLY A 87 2.61 -3.44 -26.70
N THR A 88 3.81 -3.14 -26.19
CA THR A 88 3.97 -2.49 -24.88
C THR A 88 4.07 -0.97 -24.95
N ILE A 89 3.70 -0.33 -26.05
CA ILE A 89 3.64 1.14 -26.16
C ILE A 89 2.49 1.65 -25.29
N THR A 90 2.76 2.62 -24.38
CA THR A 90 1.75 3.25 -23.54
C THR A 90 1.44 4.66 -24.02
N PHE A 91 0.17 4.90 -24.43
CA PHE A 91 -0.25 6.21 -24.95
C PHE A 91 -0.24 7.31 -23.88
N LYS A 92 -0.66 6.99 -22.66
CA LYS A 92 -0.77 8.00 -21.60
C LYS A 92 0.58 8.48 -21.07
N GLU A 93 1.53 7.60 -20.91
CA GLU A 93 2.79 7.91 -20.22
C GLU A 93 3.92 8.20 -21.21
N GLU A 94 4.09 7.34 -22.24
CA GLU A 94 5.23 7.46 -23.17
C GLU A 94 5.01 8.50 -24.27
N ILE A 95 3.76 8.72 -24.71
CA ILE A 95 3.48 9.69 -25.78
C ILE A 95 3.26 11.09 -25.21
N LYS A 96 2.56 11.21 -24.07
CA LYS A 96 2.32 12.52 -23.44
C LYS A 96 3.58 13.14 -22.85
N TYR A 97 4.50 12.33 -22.30
CA TYR A 97 5.76 12.76 -21.70
C TYR A 97 6.95 12.13 -22.43
N PHE A 98 6.99 12.30 -23.77
CA PHE A 98 7.95 11.62 -24.62
C PHE A 98 9.40 11.98 -24.27
N VAL A 99 10.12 10.99 -23.77
CA VAL A 99 11.57 11.07 -23.53
C VAL A 99 12.25 10.04 -24.44
N TRP A 100 12.87 10.53 -25.49
CA TRP A 100 13.46 9.78 -26.61
C TRP A 100 14.25 8.53 -26.17
N TYR A 101 15.22 8.70 -25.27
CA TYR A 101 16.07 7.58 -24.84
C TYR A 101 15.31 6.56 -23.98
N LYS A 102 14.35 6.98 -23.14
CA LYS A 102 13.52 6.08 -22.32
C LYS A 102 12.60 5.24 -23.22
N PHE A 103 12.02 5.85 -24.21
CA PHE A 103 11.15 5.17 -25.17
C PHE A 103 11.88 4.04 -25.88
N TRP A 104 13.02 4.31 -26.49
CA TRP A 104 13.81 3.31 -27.23
C TRP A 104 14.44 2.27 -26.33
N PHE A 105 14.86 2.65 -25.13
CA PHE A 105 15.35 1.71 -24.14
C PHE A 105 14.26 0.69 -23.76
N ASN A 106 13.04 1.12 -23.45
CA ASN A 106 11.94 0.22 -23.14
C ASN A 106 11.66 -0.77 -24.30
N ARG A 107 11.67 -0.28 -25.54
CA ARG A 107 11.50 -1.15 -26.73
C ARG A 107 12.59 -2.22 -26.81
N ALA A 108 13.84 -1.82 -26.63
CA ALA A 108 14.97 -2.75 -26.65
C ALA A 108 14.88 -3.79 -25.54
N VAL A 109 14.53 -3.37 -24.32
CA VAL A 109 14.38 -4.27 -23.18
C VAL A 109 13.27 -5.30 -23.39
N PHE A 110 12.08 -4.86 -23.82
CA PHE A 110 10.97 -5.77 -24.10
C PHE A 110 11.28 -6.73 -25.25
N PHE A 111 11.96 -6.26 -26.29
CA PHE A 111 12.40 -7.13 -27.39
C PHE A 111 13.38 -8.20 -26.89
N LEU A 112 14.44 -7.79 -26.17
CA LEU A 112 15.47 -8.71 -25.68
C LEU A 112 14.90 -9.75 -24.70
N ALA A 113 14.10 -9.29 -23.73
CA ALA A 113 13.54 -10.17 -22.73
C ALA A 113 12.55 -11.20 -23.34
N SER A 114 11.69 -10.74 -24.26
CA SER A 114 10.71 -11.61 -24.90
C SER A 114 11.33 -12.58 -25.88
N SER A 115 12.31 -12.13 -26.68
CA SER A 115 13.06 -13.03 -27.57
C SER A 115 13.85 -14.08 -26.78
N ALA A 116 14.47 -13.71 -25.65
CA ALA A 116 15.16 -14.66 -24.77
C ALA A 116 14.18 -15.67 -24.17
N GLY A 117 13.03 -15.22 -23.66
CA GLY A 117 11.98 -16.10 -23.15
C GLY A 117 11.50 -17.11 -24.20
N ALA A 118 11.19 -16.65 -25.42
CA ALA A 118 10.73 -17.49 -26.52
C ALA A 118 11.83 -18.48 -27.01
N LEU A 119 13.09 -18.08 -27.00
CA LEU A 119 14.21 -18.99 -27.29
C LEU A 119 14.31 -20.12 -26.26
N ILE A 120 14.24 -19.81 -24.99
CA ILE A 120 14.25 -20.82 -23.91
C ILE A 120 13.02 -21.72 -24.04
N PHE A 121 11.85 -21.17 -24.31
CA PHE A 121 10.64 -21.94 -24.56
C PHE A 121 10.87 -22.98 -25.67
N ASN A 122 11.36 -22.56 -26.84
CA ASN A 122 11.61 -23.43 -27.97
C ASN A 122 12.67 -24.50 -27.70
N LEU A 123 13.69 -24.18 -26.91
CA LEU A 123 14.75 -25.14 -26.53
C LEU A 123 14.28 -26.17 -25.52
N THR A 124 13.39 -25.80 -24.61
CA THR A 124 12.96 -26.66 -23.50
C THR A 124 11.74 -27.52 -23.83
N THR A 125 10.84 -27.05 -24.71
CA THR A 125 9.60 -27.77 -25.06
C THR A 125 9.84 -29.17 -25.59
N PRO A 126 10.78 -29.42 -26.54
CA PRO A 126 11.04 -30.75 -27.03
C PRO A 126 11.55 -31.75 -25.98
N VAL A 127 12.19 -31.24 -24.94
CA VAL A 127 12.83 -32.03 -23.88
C VAL A 127 11.90 -32.25 -22.69
N LEU A 128 11.20 -31.22 -22.25
CA LEU A 128 10.44 -31.24 -20.99
C LEU A 128 8.95 -31.52 -21.19
N ASP A 129 8.38 -31.09 -22.32
CA ASP A 129 6.94 -31.08 -22.54
C ASP A 129 6.55 -31.68 -23.91
N SER A 130 7.35 -32.59 -24.47
CA SER A 130 7.26 -33.08 -25.85
C SER A 130 5.87 -33.62 -26.27
N ASN A 131 5.05 -34.11 -25.35
CA ASN A 131 3.71 -34.68 -25.61
C ASN A 131 2.63 -34.14 -24.64
N SER A 132 2.90 -33.04 -23.94
CA SER A 132 2.03 -32.51 -22.90
C SER A 132 1.83 -31.00 -23.07
N PHE A 133 0.91 -30.45 -22.27
CA PHE A 133 0.78 -28.99 -22.14
C PHE A 133 2.09 -28.39 -21.61
N PRO A 134 2.64 -27.30 -22.20
CA PRO A 134 4.02 -26.87 -21.97
C PRO A 134 4.18 -26.08 -20.66
N ILE A 135 3.91 -26.74 -19.52
CA ILE A 135 3.98 -26.11 -18.18
C ILE A 135 5.43 -25.75 -17.83
N MET A 136 6.35 -26.69 -17.97
CA MET A 136 7.75 -26.48 -17.55
C MET A 136 8.46 -25.51 -18.49
N SER A 137 8.23 -25.62 -19.78
CA SER A 137 8.84 -24.71 -20.77
C SER A 137 8.35 -23.28 -20.60
N THR A 138 7.07 -23.06 -20.31
CA THR A 138 6.52 -21.72 -20.01
C THR A 138 7.07 -21.19 -18.68
N LEU A 139 7.32 -22.04 -17.69
CA LEU A 139 7.94 -21.64 -16.43
C LEU A 139 9.37 -21.11 -16.66
N PHE A 140 10.21 -21.85 -17.33
CA PHE A 140 11.57 -21.41 -17.64
C PHE A 140 11.59 -20.15 -18.51
N ALA A 141 10.72 -20.07 -19.51
CA ALA A 141 10.58 -18.89 -20.35
C ALA A 141 10.17 -17.64 -19.54
N SER A 142 9.22 -17.79 -18.60
CA SER A 142 8.79 -16.73 -17.70
C SER A 142 9.91 -16.23 -16.79
N ILE A 143 10.68 -17.14 -16.23
CA ILE A 143 11.81 -16.82 -15.36
C ILE A 143 12.89 -16.05 -16.15
N ILE A 144 13.24 -16.50 -17.34
CA ILE A 144 14.24 -15.82 -18.18
C ILE A 144 13.76 -14.47 -18.63
N TYR A 145 12.52 -14.35 -19.11
CA TYR A 145 11.91 -13.07 -19.41
C TYR A 145 11.99 -12.11 -18.20
N PHE A 146 11.59 -12.56 -17.03
CA PHE A 146 11.57 -11.78 -15.81
C PHE A 146 12.99 -11.31 -15.41
N ILE A 147 13.97 -12.20 -15.45
CA ILE A 147 15.36 -11.88 -15.11
C ILE A 147 15.91 -10.84 -16.08
N VAL A 148 15.81 -11.09 -17.39
CA VAL A 148 16.36 -10.19 -18.41
C VAL A 148 15.72 -8.81 -18.34
N ASN A 149 14.36 -8.76 -18.31
CA ASN A 149 13.63 -7.49 -18.24
C ASN A 149 14.04 -6.67 -17.01
N ASN A 150 13.98 -7.26 -15.84
CA ASN A 150 14.19 -6.53 -14.60
C ASN A 150 15.67 -6.21 -14.33
N PHE A 151 16.58 -7.07 -14.74
CA PHE A 151 18.01 -6.78 -14.63
C PHE A 151 18.42 -5.56 -15.48
N LEU A 152 17.97 -5.50 -16.73
CA LEU A 152 18.26 -4.38 -17.62
C LEU A 152 17.69 -3.05 -17.09
N VAL A 153 16.47 -3.10 -16.55
CA VAL A 153 15.82 -1.94 -15.92
C VAL A 153 16.53 -1.53 -14.63
N TYR A 154 16.89 -2.48 -13.76
CA TYR A 154 17.62 -2.22 -12.52
C TYR A 154 18.92 -1.47 -12.78
N VAL A 155 19.71 -1.89 -13.79
CA VAL A 155 20.97 -1.23 -14.14
C VAL A 155 20.74 0.22 -14.59
N VAL A 156 19.69 0.48 -15.39
CA VAL A 156 19.36 1.86 -15.81
C VAL A 156 18.97 2.73 -14.62
N ILE A 157 18.15 2.23 -13.70
CA ILE A 157 17.73 2.99 -12.52
C ILE A 157 18.98 3.41 -11.71
N ASN A 158 19.88 2.47 -11.42
CA ASN A 158 21.10 2.77 -10.67
C ASN A 158 22.10 3.66 -11.40
N LEU A 159 22.08 3.72 -12.74
CA LEU A 159 22.94 4.61 -13.52
C LEU A 159 22.34 6.00 -13.75
N ALA A 160 21.01 6.12 -13.61
CA ALA A 160 20.27 7.36 -13.83
C ALA A 160 20.22 8.25 -12.59
N ASP A 161 20.14 7.65 -11.40
CA ASP A 161 19.94 8.33 -10.13
C ASP A 161 21.22 8.24 -9.28
N ASN A 162 21.83 9.41 -8.99
CA ASN A 162 23.05 9.48 -8.15
C ASN A 162 22.71 9.58 -6.65
N ASP A 163 21.46 9.84 -6.27
CA ASP A 163 21.07 10.26 -4.91
C ASP A 163 20.05 9.34 -4.20
N VAL A 164 19.54 8.30 -4.85
CA VAL A 164 18.59 7.39 -4.21
C VAL A 164 19.34 6.29 -3.44
N ASN A 165 18.92 6.03 -2.20
CA ASN A 165 19.31 4.86 -1.42
C ASN A 165 19.31 3.62 -2.30
N GLN A 166 20.51 3.14 -2.65
CA GLN A 166 20.72 2.05 -3.59
C GLN A 166 20.00 0.79 -3.05
N MET A 167 18.79 0.55 -3.55
CA MET A 167 18.09 -0.69 -3.26
C MET A 167 18.96 -1.87 -3.71
N SER A 168 19.22 -2.83 -2.84
CA SER A 168 20.03 -3.99 -3.24
C SER A 168 19.32 -4.76 -4.35
N LEU A 169 20.12 -5.36 -5.27
CA LEU A 169 19.58 -6.17 -6.36
C LEU A 169 18.59 -7.24 -5.83
N LEU A 170 18.92 -7.86 -4.71
CA LEU A 170 18.10 -8.90 -4.11
C LEU A 170 16.75 -8.38 -3.62
N SER A 171 16.72 -7.21 -2.97
CA SER A 171 15.46 -6.59 -2.50
C SER A 171 14.56 -6.17 -3.67
N TYR A 172 15.15 -5.63 -4.74
CA TYR A 172 14.44 -5.28 -5.98
C TYR A 172 13.77 -6.50 -6.61
N PHE A 173 14.54 -7.60 -6.82
CA PHE A 173 13.98 -8.82 -7.40
C PHE A 173 12.96 -9.50 -6.49
N ARG A 174 13.18 -9.49 -5.17
CA ARG A 174 12.22 -10.04 -4.19
C ARG A 174 10.86 -9.34 -4.26
N GLU A 175 10.85 -8.02 -4.38
CA GLU A 175 9.59 -7.26 -4.46
C GLU A 175 8.82 -7.57 -5.75
N LEU A 176 9.52 -7.60 -6.88
CA LEU A 176 8.91 -7.87 -8.19
C LEU A 176 8.50 -9.33 -8.39
N SER A 177 9.17 -10.28 -7.71
CA SER A 177 8.88 -11.71 -7.87
C SER A 177 7.47 -12.11 -7.39
N LYS A 178 6.86 -11.35 -6.47
CA LYS A 178 5.49 -11.56 -6.00
C LYS A 178 4.49 -11.57 -7.15
N ASN A 179 4.74 -10.77 -8.18
CA ASN A 179 3.88 -10.63 -9.36
C ASN A 179 4.15 -11.69 -10.44
N LEU A 180 5.32 -12.32 -10.40
CA LEU A 180 5.69 -13.34 -11.38
C LEU A 180 4.78 -14.57 -11.30
N ILE A 181 4.50 -15.03 -10.09
CA ILE A 181 3.69 -16.23 -9.85
C ILE A 181 2.27 -16.03 -10.39
N THR A 182 1.62 -14.92 -10.05
CA THR A 182 0.26 -14.62 -10.53
C THR A 182 0.21 -14.45 -12.04
N SER A 183 1.20 -13.74 -12.61
CA SER A 183 1.32 -13.56 -14.06
C SER A 183 1.56 -14.87 -14.79
N TYR A 184 2.34 -15.78 -14.22
CA TYR A 184 2.61 -17.09 -14.79
C TYR A 184 1.33 -17.94 -14.83
N PHE A 185 0.61 -18.10 -13.71
CA PHE A 185 -0.62 -18.87 -13.68
C PHE A 185 -1.68 -18.34 -14.62
N LEU A 186 -1.84 -17.01 -14.67
CA LEU A 186 -2.76 -16.38 -15.60
C LEU A 186 -2.35 -16.62 -17.06
N GLY A 187 -1.06 -16.58 -17.34
CA GLY A 187 -0.52 -16.90 -18.68
C GLY A 187 -0.78 -18.34 -19.08
N LEU A 188 -0.71 -19.32 -18.16
CA LEU A 188 -1.10 -20.71 -18.44
C LEU A 188 -2.59 -20.83 -18.80
N VAL A 189 -3.47 -20.10 -18.10
CA VAL A 189 -4.91 -20.09 -18.41
C VAL A 189 -5.16 -19.52 -19.79
N LEU A 190 -4.51 -18.40 -20.14
CA LEU A 190 -4.61 -17.80 -21.48
C LEU A 190 -4.06 -18.71 -22.55
N LEU A 191 -2.89 -19.32 -22.33
CA LEU A 191 -2.29 -20.26 -23.27
C LEU A 191 -3.20 -21.49 -23.49
N ALA A 192 -3.73 -22.08 -22.42
CA ALA A 192 -4.65 -23.19 -22.49
C ALA A 192 -5.95 -22.84 -23.26
N SER A 193 -6.51 -21.67 -23.01
CA SER A 193 -7.72 -21.20 -23.71
C SER A 193 -7.48 -21.06 -25.21
N TYR A 194 -6.29 -20.62 -25.60
CA TYR A 194 -5.91 -20.47 -27.01
C TYR A 194 -5.61 -21.80 -27.68
N MET A 195 -4.92 -22.73 -26.98
CA MET A 195 -4.51 -24.03 -27.54
C MET A 195 -5.67 -25.02 -27.68
N TYR A 196 -6.50 -25.15 -26.65
CA TYR A 196 -7.48 -26.24 -26.58
C TYR A 196 -8.89 -25.87 -26.99
N PHE A 197 -9.21 -24.58 -27.01
CA PHE A 197 -10.58 -24.16 -27.30
C PHE A 197 -10.67 -23.30 -28.57
N SER A 198 -10.43 -22.02 -28.44
CA SER A 198 -10.46 -21.10 -29.61
C SER A 198 -9.95 -19.71 -29.26
N LYS A 199 -9.60 -18.93 -30.28
CA LYS A 199 -9.29 -17.49 -30.13
C LYS A 199 -10.47 -16.70 -29.52
N VAL A 200 -11.71 -17.19 -29.74
CA VAL A 200 -12.90 -16.57 -29.13
C VAL A 200 -12.88 -16.74 -27.61
N LEU A 201 -12.60 -17.94 -27.11
CA LEU A 201 -12.51 -18.18 -25.67
C LEU A 201 -11.36 -17.40 -25.04
N PHE A 202 -10.22 -17.29 -25.72
CA PHE A 202 -9.11 -16.45 -25.28
C PHE A 202 -9.55 -14.98 -25.08
N VAL A 203 -10.29 -14.42 -26.04
CA VAL A 203 -10.85 -13.07 -25.93
C VAL A 203 -11.85 -12.97 -24.78
N LEU A 204 -12.74 -13.95 -24.62
CA LEU A 204 -13.70 -13.98 -23.52
C LEU A 204 -13.04 -14.02 -22.15
N VAL A 205 -11.96 -14.80 -22.00
CA VAL A 205 -11.15 -14.80 -20.76
C VAL A 205 -10.56 -13.42 -20.49
N ILE A 206 -10.03 -12.75 -21.51
CA ILE A 206 -9.51 -11.38 -21.39
C ILE A 206 -10.62 -10.42 -20.97
N ILE A 207 -11.80 -10.48 -21.59
CA ILE A 207 -12.95 -9.63 -21.21
C ILE A 207 -13.34 -9.89 -19.75
N LEU A 208 -13.40 -11.14 -19.32
CA LEU A 208 -13.68 -11.50 -17.93
C LEU A 208 -12.65 -10.90 -16.95
N LEU A 209 -11.37 -10.93 -17.32
CA LEU A 209 -10.31 -10.31 -16.53
C LEU A 209 -10.47 -8.79 -16.41
N PHE A 210 -10.93 -8.13 -17.49
CA PHE A 210 -11.26 -6.70 -17.42
C PHE A 210 -12.42 -6.41 -16.47
N ILE A 211 -13.50 -7.19 -16.55
CA ILE A 211 -14.66 -7.04 -15.65
C ILE A 211 -14.25 -7.23 -14.21
N ILE A 212 -13.48 -8.27 -13.91
CA ILE A 212 -12.95 -8.54 -12.56
C ILE A 212 -12.08 -7.35 -12.09
N LYS A 213 -11.17 -6.88 -12.94
CA LYS A 213 -10.34 -5.71 -12.65
C LYS A 213 -11.18 -4.48 -12.32
N ASP A 214 -12.13 -4.12 -13.19
CA ASP A 214 -12.93 -2.91 -13.00
C ASP A 214 -13.79 -3.01 -11.73
N PHE A 215 -14.28 -4.20 -11.41
CA PHE A 215 -14.99 -4.45 -10.16
C PHE A 215 -14.08 -4.21 -8.94
N PHE A 216 -12.89 -4.79 -8.91
CA PHE A 216 -11.94 -4.58 -7.81
C PHE A 216 -11.46 -3.13 -7.74
N TYR A 217 -11.16 -2.50 -8.88
CA TYR A 217 -10.74 -1.11 -8.93
C TYR A 217 -11.83 -0.16 -8.41
N SER A 218 -13.08 -0.38 -8.82
CA SER A 218 -14.21 0.41 -8.32
C SER A 218 -14.40 0.26 -6.81
N ARG A 219 -14.28 -0.96 -6.29
CA ARG A 219 -14.34 -1.22 -4.84
C ARG A 219 -13.24 -0.50 -4.07
N LEU A 220 -12.05 -0.51 -4.60
CA LEU A 220 -10.90 0.15 -3.98
C LEU A 220 -10.99 1.68 -4.04
N GLN A 221 -11.46 2.25 -5.16
CA GLN A 221 -11.75 3.69 -5.24
C GLN A 221 -12.83 4.09 -4.22
N GLN A 222 -13.85 3.26 -4.06
CA GLN A 222 -14.89 3.48 -3.05
C GLN A 222 -14.29 3.53 -1.64
N MET A 223 -13.43 2.55 -1.29
CA MET A 223 -12.74 2.55 0.02
C MET A 223 -11.86 3.78 0.23
N ASN A 224 -11.08 4.17 -0.78
CA ASN A 224 -10.25 5.37 -0.69
C ASN A 224 -11.09 6.65 -0.55
N SER A 225 -12.23 6.73 -1.22
CA SER A 225 -13.15 7.86 -1.08
C SER A 225 -13.73 7.95 0.34
N TYR A 226 -14.08 6.82 0.96
CA TYR A 226 -14.50 6.80 2.36
C TYR A 226 -13.40 7.30 3.30
N THR A 227 -12.16 6.85 3.10
CA THR A 227 -11.03 7.32 3.89
C THR A 227 -10.84 8.85 3.76
N GLN A 228 -10.91 9.39 2.54
CA GLN A 228 -10.80 10.82 2.29
C GLN A 228 -11.93 11.63 2.93
N ILE A 229 -13.16 11.10 2.93
CA ILE A 229 -14.30 11.72 3.61
C ILE A 229 -14.05 11.77 5.11
N ILE A 230 -13.61 10.66 5.71
CA ILE A 230 -13.25 10.59 7.14
C ILE A 230 -12.15 11.61 7.46
N GLU A 231 -11.07 11.65 6.67
CA GLU A 231 -9.99 12.64 6.84
C GLU A 231 -10.47 14.09 6.71
N SER A 232 -11.46 14.34 5.85
CA SER A 232 -12.07 15.65 5.70
C SER A 232 -12.89 16.04 6.93
N PHE A 233 -13.64 15.12 7.51
CA PHE A 233 -14.35 15.32 8.76
C PHE A 233 -13.40 15.57 9.93
N LEU A 234 -12.29 14.85 10.01
CA LEU A 234 -11.27 15.09 11.03
C LEU A 234 -10.70 16.50 10.96
N LYS A 235 -10.42 17.02 9.76
CA LYS A 235 -9.98 18.42 9.60
C LYS A 235 -11.02 19.43 10.09
N VAL A 236 -12.31 19.14 9.92
CA VAL A 236 -13.39 20.00 10.45
C VAL A 236 -13.38 19.97 11.97
N ILE A 237 -13.19 18.80 12.59
CA ILE A 237 -13.12 18.65 14.05
C ILE A 237 -11.88 19.36 14.60
N ASP A 238 -10.71 19.16 13.99
CA ASP A 238 -9.48 19.85 14.35
C ASP A 238 -9.61 21.39 14.27
N SER A 239 -10.41 21.89 13.32
CA SER A 239 -10.68 23.34 13.21
C SER A 239 -11.62 23.88 14.31
N LYS A 240 -12.47 23.02 14.90
CA LYS A 240 -13.36 23.36 16.01
C LYS A 240 -12.61 23.39 17.35
N ASP A 241 -11.78 22.40 17.59
CA ASP A 241 -11.00 22.22 18.81
C ASP A 241 -9.53 22.52 18.49
N HIS A 242 -9.07 23.77 18.71
CA HIS A 242 -7.70 24.20 18.45
C HIS A 242 -6.62 23.34 19.14
N TYR A 243 -7.01 22.45 20.03
CA TYR A 243 -6.15 21.54 20.79
C TYR A 243 -5.85 20.24 20.04
N THR A 244 -6.60 19.95 18.96
CA THR A 244 -6.59 18.63 18.33
C THR A 244 -5.78 18.54 17.05
N GLU A 245 -5.09 19.61 16.60
CA GLU A 245 -4.28 19.53 15.37
C GLU A 245 -3.27 18.39 15.46
N GLY A 246 -3.50 17.36 14.66
CA GLY A 246 -2.70 16.14 14.60
C GLY A 246 -2.84 15.20 15.80
N HIS A 247 -3.71 15.48 16.78
CA HIS A 247 -3.96 14.61 17.93
C HIS A 247 -4.45 13.22 17.51
N CYS A 248 -5.48 13.15 16.70
CA CYS A 248 -6.05 11.88 16.23
C CYS A 248 -5.03 11.02 15.47
N GLU A 249 -4.15 11.64 14.69
CA GLU A 249 -3.05 10.93 14.00
C GLU A 249 -2.00 10.40 14.98
N ARG A 250 -1.64 11.19 15.99
CA ARG A 250 -0.70 10.74 17.03
C ARG A 250 -1.29 9.59 17.86
N VAL A 251 -2.55 9.72 18.29
CA VAL A 251 -3.26 8.66 19.03
C VAL A 251 -3.36 7.38 18.18
N ALA A 252 -3.67 7.48 16.90
CA ALA A 252 -3.69 6.32 16.00
C ALA A 252 -2.31 5.65 15.87
N ASN A 253 -1.23 6.43 15.85
CA ASN A 253 0.14 5.90 15.82
C ASN A 253 0.47 5.15 17.12
N TYR A 254 0.16 5.73 18.29
CA TYR A 254 0.35 5.05 19.57
C TYR A 254 -0.48 3.76 19.65
N THR A 255 -1.71 3.80 19.15
CA THR A 255 -2.60 2.65 19.05
C THR A 255 -1.99 1.53 18.21
N TYR A 256 -1.37 1.86 17.07
CA TYR A 256 -0.66 0.89 16.24
C TYR A 256 0.43 0.14 17.01
N HIS A 257 1.30 0.87 17.70
CA HIS A 257 2.38 0.27 18.48
C HIS A 257 1.85 -0.58 19.63
N LEU A 258 0.82 -0.10 20.34
CA LEU A 258 0.24 -0.81 21.47
C LEU A 258 -0.52 -2.08 21.04
N CYS A 259 -1.26 -2.05 19.92
CA CYS A 259 -1.92 -3.22 19.34
C CYS A 259 -0.89 -4.32 18.99
N ASN A 260 0.24 -3.94 18.39
CA ASN A 260 1.32 -4.87 18.06
C ASN A 260 1.93 -5.48 19.33
N GLU A 261 2.20 -4.67 20.35
CA GLU A 261 2.75 -5.13 21.62
C GLU A 261 1.77 -6.03 22.41
N MET A 262 0.45 -5.84 22.19
CA MET A 262 -0.63 -6.69 22.70
C MET A 262 -0.84 -7.96 21.87
N ASN A 263 -0.10 -8.16 20.78
CA ASN A 263 -0.24 -9.29 19.85
C ASN A 263 -1.66 -9.47 19.28
N LEU A 264 -2.36 -8.38 19.00
CA LEU A 264 -3.67 -8.44 18.36
C LEU A 264 -3.53 -8.86 16.89
N SER A 265 -4.58 -9.52 16.35
CA SER A 265 -4.59 -9.86 14.93
C SER A 265 -4.55 -8.57 14.09
N ARG A 266 -3.91 -8.64 12.92
CA ARG A 266 -3.79 -7.50 12.00
C ARG A 266 -5.14 -6.86 11.68
N ALA A 267 -6.15 -7.68 11.38
CA ALA A 267 -7.49 -7.20 11.06
C ALA A 267 -8.13 -6.42 12.22
N LYS A 268 -7.96 -6.89 13.47
CA LYS A 268 -8.46 -6.21 14.66
C LYS A 268 -7.69 -4.91 14.93
N SER A 269 -6.38 -4.94 14.79
CA SER A 269 -5.53 -3.75 14.95
C SER A 269 -5.90 -2.65 13.95
N GLU A 270 -6.07 -2.99 12.67
CA GLU A 270 -6.47 -2.03 11.62
C GLU A 270 -7.82 -1.35 11.93
N LYS A 271 -8.80 -2.11 12.46
CA LYS A 271 -10.10 -1.55 12.89
C LYS A 271 -9.93 -0.58 14.08
N ILE A 272 -9.20 -0.97 15.12
CA ILE A 272 -8.97 -0.12 16.30
C ILE A 272 -8.23 1.17 15.91
N ILE A 273 -7.22 1.08 15.04
CA ILE A 273 -6.47 2.24 14.55
C ILE A 273 -7.36 3.18 13.74
N SER A 274 -8.24 2.65 12.90
CA SER A 274 -9.19 3.45 12.13
C SER A 274 -10.16 4.21 13.06
N ILE A 275 -10.63 3.57 14.11
CA ILE A 275 -11.50 4.19 15.11
C ILE A 275 -10.72 5.23 15.95
N ALA A 276 -9.46 4.97 16.29
CA ALA A 276 -8.65 5.94 17.00
C ALA A 276 -8.50 7.27 16.26
N LYS A 277 -8.53 7.24 14.93
CA LYS A 277 -8.52 8.47 14.10
C LYS A 277 -9.79 9.30 14.24
N ILE A 278 -10.93 8.70 14.54
CA ILE A 278 -12.25 9.35 14.53
C ILE A 278 -12.96 9.32 15.89
N HIS A 279 -12.27 8.92 16.96
CA HIS A 279 -12.88 8.69 18.27
C HIS A 279 -13.64 9.92 18.82
N ASP A 280 -13.13 11.08 18.52
CA ASP A 280 -13.64 12.39 18.96
C ASP A 280 -14.67 13.01 18.00
N ILE A 281 -15.11 12.29 16.95
CA ILE A 281 -15.99 12.86 15.91
C ILE A 281 -17.30 13.44 16.46
N GLY A 282 -17.76 12.94 17.58
CA GLY A 282 -18.98 13.42 18.25
C GLY A 282 -18.84 14.84 18.80
N LYS A 283 -17.66 15.38 18.96
CA LYS A 283 -17.43 16.80 19.33
C LYS A 283 -18.06 17.78 18.33
N ILE A 284 -18.37 17.33 17.10
CA ILE A 284 -19.06 18.17 16.11
C ILE A 284 -20.43 18.67 16.61
N TYR A 285 -21.07 17.93 17.52
CA TYR A 285 -22.36 18.29 18.11
C TYR A 285 -22.25 19.08 19.41
N VAL A 286 -21.04 19.25 19.95
CA VAL A 286 -20.79 20.07 21.14
C VAL A 286 -20.65 21.53 20.73
N ASP A 287 -21.20 22.45 21.52
CA ASP A 287 -21.13 23.89 21.28
C ASP A 287 -19.68 24.38 21.29
N ASP A 288 -19.35 25.25 20.32
CA ASP A 288 -17.99 25.79 20.16
C ASP A 288 -17.57 26.62 21.38
N ASP A 289 -18.49 27.34 22.01
CA ASP A 289 -18.20 28.15 23.19
C ASP A 289 -17.80 27.28 24.40
N ILE A 290 -18.37 26.09 24.49
CA ILE A 290 -18.01 25.10 25.53
C ILE A 290 -16.64 24.47 25.22
N LEU A 291 -16.40 24.08 23.98
CA LEU A 291 -15.12 23.42 23.57
C LEU A 291 -13.92 24.37 23.67
N ARG A 292 -14.12 25.66 23.40
CA ARG A 292 -13.06 26.69 23.39
C ARG A 292 -12.91 27.44 24.71
N SER A 293 -13.74 27.13 25.71
CA SER A 293 -13.69 27.79 26.99
C SER A 293 -12.35 27.55 27.69
N SER A 294 -11.65 28.65 28.04
CA SER A 294 -10.47 28.62 28.91
C SER A 294 -10.84 28.63 30.41
N ASP A 295 -12.10 28.93 30.72
CA ASP A 295 -12.61 28.99 32.08
C ASP A 295 -12.98 27.61 32.61
N LYS A 296 -13.14 27.52 33.93
CA LYS A 296 -13.57 26.29 34.58
C LYS A 296 -15.03 25.99 34.18
N LEU A 297 -15.20 24.87 33.45
CA LEU A 297 -16.52 24.43 32.97
C LEU A 297 -17.49 24.17 34.14
N SER A 298 -18.75 24.57 33.96
CA SER A 298 -19.83 24.17 34.85
C SER A 298 -20.11 22.66 34.76
N GLU A 299 -20.81 22.12 35.73
CA GLU A 299 -21.22 20.69 35.70
C GLU A 299 -22.06 20.32 34.48
N GLN A 300 -22.89 21.26 34.00
CA GLN A 300 -23.73 21.07 32.81
C GLN A 300 -22.88 21.04 31.54
N GLU A 301 -21.98 21.98 31.37
CA GLU A 301 -21.06 22.02 30.21
C GLU A 301 -20.15 20.79 30.19
N TYR A 302 -19.63 20.38 31.32
CA TYR A 302 -18.82 19.15 31.43
C TYR A 302 -19.62 17.91 31.07
N LYS A 303 -20.91 17.87 31.44
CA LYS A 303 -21.83 16.78 31.06
C LYS A 303 -22.09 16.78 29.56
N GLU A 304 -22.22 17.96 28.93
CA GLU A 304 -22.42 18.07 27.49
C GLU A 304 -21.18 17.60 26.71
N ILE A 305 -19.97 17.99 27.11
CA ILE A 305 -18.74 17.47 26.50
C ILE A 305 -18.70 15.94 26.56
N LYS A 306 -19.03 15.33 27.69
CA LYS A 306 -19.03 13.85 27.82
C LYS A 306 -19.91 13.15 26.81
N ARG A 307 -20.97 13.78 26.33
CA ARG A 307 -21.89 13.21 25.34
C ARG A 307 -21.29 13.05 23.96
N HIS A 308 -20.07 13.58 23.70
CA HIS A 308 -19.41 13.37 22.41
C HIS A 308 -19.22 11.87 22.10
N THR A 309 -19.05 11.01 23.10
CA THR A 309 -18.95 9.56 22.91
C THR A 309 -20.24 8.95 22.38
N GLU A 310 -21.39 9.37 22.94
CA GLU A 310 -22.71 8.96 22.48
C GLU A 310 -23.03 9.54 21.09
N TYR A 311 -22.73 10.82 20.87
CA TYR A 311 -22.91 11.48 19.58
C TYR A 311 -22.06 10.82 18.48
N GLY A 312 -20.79 10.50 18.76
CA GLY A 312 -19.91 9.81 17.83
C GLY A 312 -20.44 8.42 17.48
N TYR A 313 -20.90 7.65 18.47
CA TYR A 313 -21.53 6.36 18.26
C TYR A 313 -22.80 6.49 17.38
N GLN A 314 -23.69 7.42 17.67
CA GLN A 314 -24.92 7.62 16.89
C GLN A 314 -24.64 8.07 15.46
N LEU A 315 -23.61 8.89 15.24
CA LEU A 315 -23.23 9.37 13.91
C LEU A 315 -22.71 8.24 13.01
N LEU A 316 -22.05 7.24 13.60
CA LEU A 316 -21.34 6.22 12.84
C LEU A 316 -22.00 4.84 12.82
N LYS A 317 -23.06 4.62 13.61
CA LYS A 317 -23.70 3.29 13.78
C LYS A 317 -24.26 2.67 12.50
N ASP A 318 -24.58 3.47 11.50
CA ASP A 318 -25.14 3.02 10.24
C ASP A 318 -24.04 2.79 9.17
N ILE A 319 -22.75 2.89 9.54
CA ILE A 319 -21.61 2.65 8.67
C ILE A 319 -21.10 1.23 8.87
N ASP A 320 -21.45 0.31 7.97
CA ASP A 320 -21.11 -1.12 8.04
C ASP A 320 -19.60 -1.40 8.23
N LEU A 321 -18.75 -0.54 7.68
CA LEU A 321 -17.29 -0.76 7.66
C LEU A 321 -16.66 -0.77 9.07
N ILE A 322 -17.26 -0.06 10.04
CA ILE A 322 -16.73 0.13 11.40
C ILE A 322 -17.64 -0.44 12.49
N ASN A 323 -18.76 -1.03 12.11
CA ASN A 323 -19.83 -1.42 13.03
C ASN A 323 -19.36 -2.43 14.10
N ASP A 324 -18.49 -3.39 13.74
CA ASP A 324 -18.00 -4.42 14.67
C ASP A 324 -17.21 -3.88 15.88
N GLU A 325 -16.61 -2.70 15.79
CA GLU A 325 -15.74 -2.14 16.83
C GLU A 325 -16.21 -0.73 17.25
N LEU A 326 -17.42 -0.34 16.87
CA LEU A 326 -17.97 1.00 17.12
C LEU A 326 -18.13 1.31 18.62
N ASP A 327 -18.31 0.29 19.43
CA ASP A 327 -18.36 0.39 20.89
C ASP A 327 -17.08 1.01 21.50
N ILE A 328 -15.97 0.99 20.74
CA ILE A 328 -14.74 1.67 21.15
C ILE A 328 -14.97 3.18 21.29
N ILE A 329 -15.71 3.79 20.36
CA ILE A 329 -16.04 5.23 20.41
C ILE A 329 -16.92 5.54 21.62
N LEU A 330 -17.89 4.69 21.91
CA LEU A 330 -18.77 4.90 23.03
C LEU A 330 -18.05 4.81 24.38
N TYR A 331 -17.09 3.86 24.49
CA TYR A 331 -16.49 3.49 25.77
C TYR A 331 -15.03 3.91 25.95
N HIS A 332 -14.45 4.74 25.08
CA HIS A 332 -13.04 5.13 25.21
C HIS A 332 -12.73 6.04 26.42
N HIS A 333 -13.74 6.55 27.09
CA HIS A 333 -13.59 7.27 28.36
C HIS A 333 -14.06 6.45 29.58
N GLU A 334 -14.34 5.16 29.38
CA GLU A 334 -14.52 4.27 30.52
C GLU A 334 -13.18 4.01 31.21
N ARG A 335 -13.25 3.80 32.50
CA ARG A 335 -12.09 3.57 33.38
C ARG A 335 -12.13 2.15 33.93
N TRP A 336 -10.97 1.54 34.05
CA TRP A 336 -10.86 0.19 34.59
C TRP A 336 -11.57 0.00 35.95
N ASP A 337 -11.54 1.03 36.79
CA ASP A 337 -12.18 1.05 38.12
C ASP A 337 -13.72 1.24 38.07
N GLY A 338 -14.31 1.52 36.92
CA GLY A 338 -15.75 1.76 36.75
C GLY A 338 -16.20 3.18 37.10
N ARG A 339 -15.26 4.13 37.19
CA ARG A 339 -15.58 5.56 37.45
C ARG A 339 -15.56 6.40 36.17
N GLY A 340 -15.59 5.74 35.01
CA GLY A 340 -15.65 6.35 33.70
C GLY A 340 -17.04 6.73 33.26
N TYR A 341 -17.19 6.99 31.99
CA TYR A 341 -18.47 7.30 31.35
C TYR A 341 -18.52 6.71 29.93
N PRO A 342 -19.71 6.48 29.33
CA PRO A 342 -21.03 6.90 29.78
C PRO A 342 -21.71 5.94 30.79
N GLU A 343 -21.37 4.64 30.79
CA GLU A 343 -22.10 3.61 31.54
C GLU A 343 -21.42 3.18 32.84
N GLY A 344 -20.17 3.58 33.08
CA GLY A 344 -19.39 3.15 34.23
C GLY A 344 -19.00 1.66 34.17
N LEU A 345 -18.67 1.17 32.99
CA LEU A 345 -18.19 -0.19 32.78
C LEU A 345 -16.88 -0.43 33.54
N LYS A 346 -16.71 -1.65 34.07
CA LYS A 346 -15.56 -1.98 34.90
C LYS A 346 -14.76 -3.19 34.37
N GLY A 347 -13.44 -3.06 34.37
CA GLY A 347 -12.54 -4.15 34.03
C GLY A 347 -12.71 -4.65 32.60
N GLU A 348 -12.80 -5.97 32.44
CA GLU A 348 -12.91 -6.63 31.13
C GLU A 348 -14.27 -6.42 30.44
N LYS A 349 -15.26 -5.83 31.12
CA LYS A 349 -16.50 -5.42 30.45
C LYS A 349 -16.29 -4.28 29.45
N ILE A 350 -15.22 -3.51 29.62
CA ILE A 350 -14.81 -2.48 28.67
C ILE A 350 -14.16 -3.18 27.46
N PRO A 351 -14.61 -2.92 26.21
CA PRO A 351 -13.97 -3.47 25.02
C PRO A 351 -12.47 -3.22 25.00
N VAL A 352 -11.67 -4.22 24.60
CA VAL A 352 -10.21 -4.10 24.63
C VAL A 352 -9.70 -2.91 23.81
N GLY A 353 -10.35 -2.62 22.66
CA GLY A 353 -10.00 -1.46 21.85
C GLY A 353 -10.23 -0.13 22.56
N ALA A 354 -11.32 -0.02 23.35
CA ALA A 354 -11.61 1.16 24.16
C ALA A 354 -10.54 1.34 25.25
N ARG A 355 -10.13 0.26 25.96
CA ARG A 355 -9.06 0.31 26.96
C ARG A 355 -7.72 0.74 26.35
N ILE A 356 -7.40 0.27 25.15
CA ILE A 356 -6.21 0.67 24.38
C ILE A 356 -6.29 2.15 24.05
N LEU A 357 -7.42 2.59 23.49
CA LEU A 357 -7.62 3.97 23.08
C LEU A 357 -7.56 4.94 24.27
N THR A 358 -8.15 4.60 25.42
CA THR A 358 -8.03 5.37 26.68
C THR A 358 -6.57 5.62 27.07
N ALA A 359 -5.71 4.60 26.93
CA ALA A 359 -4.30 4.72 27.27
C ALA A 359 -3.54 5.60 26.25
N CYS A 360 -3.83 5.45 24.94
CA CYS A 360 -3.18 6.20 23.88
C CYS A 360 -3.60 7.67 23.86
N ASP A 361 -4.89 7.96 24.07
CA ASP A 361 -5.40 9.32 24.22
C ASP A 361 -4.77 10.02 25.43
N SER A 362 -4.75 9.36 26.57
CA SER A 362 -4.08 9.88 27.77
C SER A 362 -2.58 10.11 27.55
N LEU A 363 -1.90 9.24 26.79
CA LEU A 363 -0.49 9.43 26.46
C LEU A 363 -0.27 10.69 25.67
N ASP A 364 -1.09 10.94 24.63
CA ASP A 364 -0.97 12.14 23.80
C ASP A 364 -1.13 13.41 24.64
N VAL A 365 -2.15 13.46 25.49
CA VAL A 365 -2.39 14.59 26.40
C VAL A 365 -1.23 14.80 27.38
N MET A 366 -0.58 13.74 27.84
CA MET A 366 0.58 13.87 28.74
C MET A 366 1.83 14.36 28.01
N ILE A 367 2.04 13.96 26.75
CA ILE A 367 3.17 14.40 25.93
C ILE A 367 3.01 15.84 25.49
N THR A 368 1.83 16.22 24.95
CA THR A 368 1.60 17.57 24.38
C THR A 368 1.22 18.62 25.41
N GLY A 369 0.76 18.17 26.58
CA GLY A 369 0.22 19.09 27.60
C GLY A 369 -1.20 19.57 27.29
N ARG A 370 -1.68 20.53 28.03
CA ARG A 370 -2.92 21.33 27.83
C ARG A 370 -2.71 22.76 28.28
N THR A 371 -3.56 23.69 27.86
CA THR A 371 -3.48 25.12 28.18
C THR A 371 -3.17 25.44 29.65
N TYR A 372 -3.61 24.55 30.55
CA TYR A 372 -3.44 24.68 32.01
C TYR A 372 -2.51 23.61 32.63
N LYS A 373 -1.92 22.72 31.84
CA LYS A 373 -1.01 21.68 32.31
C LYS A 373 0.12 21.48 31.31
N PRO A 374 1.38 21.81 31.68
CA PRO A 374 2.51 21.67 30.76
C PRO A 374 2.74 20.20 30.38
N PRO A 375 3.44 19.95 29.25
CA PRO A 375 3.91 18.61 28.88
C PRO A 375 4.69 17.94 30.00
N MET A 376 4.49 16.63 30.16
CA MET A 376 5.17 15.80 31.15
C MET A 376 6.43 15.17 30.56
N THR A 377 7.45 14.98 31.38
CA THR A 377 8.64 14.23 30.98
C THR A 377 8.35 12.74 30.87
N LYS A 378 9.25 12.01 30.18
CA LYS A 378 9.15 10.57 29.99
C LYS A 378 9.02 9.83 31.32
N GLU A 379 9.77 10.23 32.33
CA GLU A 379 9.78 9.67 33.69
C GLU A 379 8.47 9.94 34.42
N GLU A 380 7.92 11.12 34.31
CA GLU A 380 6.63 11.50 34.88
C GLU A 380 5.48 10.72 34.26
N ILE A 381 5.48 10.51 32.93
CA ILE A 381 4.47 9.71 32.23
C ILE A 381 4.55 8.25 32.70
N ILE A 382 5.73 7.67 32.76
CA ILE A 382 5.91 6.31 33.30
C ILE A 382 5.39 6.19 34.75
N ALA A 383 5.64 7.19 35.56
CA ALA A 383 5.16 7.22 36.95
C ALA A 383 3.63 7.33 37.01
N GLU A 384 3.02 8.14 36.14
CA GLU A 384 1.56 8.31 36.09
C GLU A 384 0.86 7.02 35.60
N PHE A 385 1.38 6.35 34.55
CA PHE A 385 0.86 5.04 34.12
C PHE A 385 0.94 3.99 35.23
N LYS A 386 2.04 3.96 36.02
CA LYS A 386 2.16 3.04 37.15
C LYS A 386 1.13 3.35 38.23
N LYS A 387 0.96 4.62 38.60
CA LYS A 387 0.03 5.09 39.60
C LYS A 387 -1.43 4.82 39.26
N CYS A 388 -1.79 5.00 37.97
CA CYS A 388 -3.15 4.86 37.45
C CYS A 388 -3.47 3.44 36.95
N SER A 389 -2.52 2.50 37.00
CA SER A 389 -2.73 1.09 36.68
C SER A 389 -3.73 0.45 37.64
N GLY A 390 -4.75 -0.24 37.11
CA GLY A 390 -5.86 -0.80 37.89
C GLY A 390 -6.90 0.22 38.33
N GLY A 391 -6.65 1.52 38.12
CA GLY A 391 -7.58 2.62 38.31
C GLY A 391 -8.15 3.10 36.98
N GLN A 392 -7.47 4.06 36.35
CA GLN A 392 -7.88 4.54 35.00
C GLN A 392 -7.57 3.51 33.94
N PHE A 393 -6.37 2.93 33.95
CA PHE A 393 -5.87 2.04 32.92
C PHE A 393 -5.98 0.57 33.32
N ASP A 394 -6.24 -0.27 32.29
CA ASP A 394 -6.04 -1.71 32.40
C ASP A 394 -4.59 -2.01 32.79
N PRO A 395 -4.34 -2.85 33.84
CA PRO A 395 -3.00 -3.15 34.30
C PRO A 395 -2.07 -3.74 33.23
N GLU A 396 -2.60 -4.58 32.34
CA GLU A 396 -1.80 -5.17 31.27
C GLU A 396 -1.44 -4.13 30.22
N ILE A 397 -2.41 -3.32 29.81
CA ILE A 397 -2.21 -2.23 28.82
C ILE A 397 -1.24 -1.19 29.39
N ALA A 398 -1.39 -0.79 30.65
CA ALA A 398 -0.46 0.14 31.30
C ALA A 398 0.97 -0.40 31.33
N ARG A 399 1.15 -1.68 31.64
CA ARG A 399 2.47 -2.34 31.63
C ARG A 399 3.10 -2.33 30.23
N LYS A 400 2.32 -2.67 29.21
CA LYS A 400 2.77 -2.69 27.81
C LYS A 400 3.10 -1.29 27.28
N MET A 401 2.29 -0.28 27.62
CA MET A 401 2.57 1.11 27.30
C MET A 401 3.88 1.60 27.94
N ILE A 402 4.10 1.31 29.23
CA ILE A 402 5.35 1.63 29.92
C ILE A 402 6.56 0.97 29.23
N GLN A 403 6.39 -0.25 28.73
CA GLN A 403 7.47 -0.94 28.01
C GLN A 403 7.80 -0.21 26.69
N LEU A 404 6.79 0.12 25.88
CA LEU A 404 6.97 0.89 24.64
C LEU A 404 7.67 2.23 24.87
N ILE A 405 7.26 2.96 25.93
CA ILE A 405 7.89 4.23 26.30
C ILE A 405 9.36 4.04 26.66
N LYS A 406 9.71 3.02 27.44
CA LYS A 406 11.09 2.71 27.83
C LYS A 406 11.95 2.29 26.65
N ASP A 407 11.40 1.53 25.71
CA ASP A 407 12.07 1.04 24.52
C ASP A 407 12.28 2.14 23.46
N GLY A 408 11.78 3.35 23.73
CA GLY A 408 12.04 4.53 22.91
C GLY A 408 11.16 4.67 21.67
N TYR A 409 10.06 3.93 21.55
CA TYR A 409 9.16 4.03 20.40
C TYR A 409 8.60 5.43 20.18
N PHE A 410 8.56 6.26 21.19
CA PHE A 410 7.97 7.62 21.15
C PHE A 410 9.01 8.73 21.41
N ASP A 411 10.31 8.43 21.43
CA ASP A 411 11.36 9.39 21.79
C ASP A 411 11.42 10.60 20.85
N ASP A 412 11.07 10.43 19.57
CA ASP A 412 11.00 11.55 18.62
C ASP A 412 9.90 12.56 18.98
N LYS A 413 8.80 12.10 19.58
CA LYS A 413 7.72 12.97 20.07
C LYS A 413 8.15 13.76 21.30
N PHE A 414 8.81 13.12 22.25
CA PHE A 414 9.36 13.79 23.41
C PHE A 414 10.37 14.88 23.02
N LYS A 415 11.28 14.60 22.07
CA LYS A 415 12.27 15.57 21.58
C LYS A 415 11.65 16.75 20.85
N SER A 416 10.59 16.52 20.06
CA SER A 416 9.91 17.60 19.36
C SER A 416 9.24 18.57 20.30
N GLU A 417 8.58 18.08 21.34
CA GLU A 417 7.92 18.91 22.36
C GLU A 417 8.92 19.65 23.26
N GLU A 418 10.03 18.98 23.61
CA GLU A 418 11.12 19.62 24.38
C GLU A 418 11.73 20.79 23.60
N LYS A 419 11.93 20.63 22.28
CA LYS A 419 12.44 21.68 21.40
C LYS A 419 11.45 22.85 21.22
N ILE A 420 10.14 22.57 21.15
CA ILE A 420 9.09 23.61 21.10
C ILE A 420 9.12 24.40 22.40
N ARG A 421 9.18 23.73 23.54
CA ARG A 421 9.26 24.36 24.87
C ARG A 421 10.50 25.24 25.05
N GLU A 422 11.66 24.78 24.56
CA GLU A 422 12.89 25.60 24.58
C GLU A 422 12.75 26.85 23.71
N LEU A 423 12.10 26.75 22.56
CA LEU A 423 11.81 27.88 21.68
C LEU A 423 10.84 28.88 22.33
N GLU A 424 9.76 28.43 22.94
CA GLU A 424 8.80 29.27 23.64
C GLU A 424 9.46 30.03 24.79
N LEU A 425 10.24 29.34 25.62
CA LEU A 425 11.02 29.98 26.69
C LEU A 425 12.06 30.99 26.18
N SER A 426 12.56 30.80 24.95
CA SER A 426 13.50 31.74 24.33
C SER A 426 12.82 33.00 23.72
N LEU A 427 11.51 32.97 23.53
CA LEU A 427 10.72 34.09 23.02
C LEU A 427 10.09 34.96 24.13
N GLU A 428 10.10 34.48 25.36
CA GLU A 428 9.63 35.23 26.53
C GLU A 428 10.72 36.14 27.17
N TYR A 429 11.95 36.15 26.60
CA TYR A 429 13.04 37.06 26.95
C TYR A 429 13.39 37.97 25.75
#